data_6eeb4b52f9d445358c5d90e11ad8e1ec
#
_entry.id   6eeb4b52f9d445358c5d90e11ad8e1ec
#
_cell.length_a   1.000
_cell.length_b   1.000
_cell.length_c   1.000
_cell.angle_alpha   90.00
_cell.angle_beta   90.00
_cell.angle_gamma   90.00
#
_symmetry.space_group_name_H-M   'P 1'
#
loop_
_entity.id
_entity.type
_entity.pdbx_description
1 polymer ?
#
loop_
_entity_poly.entity_id
_entity_poly.type
_entity_poly.pdbx_seq_one_letter_code
_entity_poly.pdbx_strand_id
1 'polypeptide(L)'
;GAGSSRVLSRMRLPQGKIAAVLLTHFHSDHIDGLGELLMQRWANAGSASPTPVHGPTGLSAVVEGFNLSYRDSQRYRVAHHGADTMPPSGAGAVARPFAVPAVGEGRIVLERDGLTITAFVVDHSPVRPAVGYRFDFRGRSVVVSGDTKKNTNLQRFAAGVDLLVHEALNPQLVGLLNQGAERARRPRLVKITHDILDYHTTPVEAAEIARDAGVGYLLYNHIVPPLPLRSMEEIFLDGVTETWSGPVRVGRDGTLVRLPADSEVIELDELL
;
A
#
# COMPACT_ATOMS: atom_id res chain seq x y z
N GLY A 1 -5.84 3.15 -0.13
CA GLY A 1 -7.05 2.62 -0.76
C GLY A 1 -8.31 3.20 -0.15
N ALA A 2 -9.46 2.77 -0.68
CA ALA A 2 -10.77 3.20 -0.20
C ALA A 2 -10.94 2.93 1.31
N GLY A 3 -11.48 3.91 2.05
CA GLY A 3 -11.72 3.80 3.49
C GLY A 3 -10.48 3.94 4.38
N SER A 4 -9.27 4.07 3.84
CA SER A 4 -8.03 4.18 4.62
C SER A 4 -8.08 5.30 5.67
N SER A 5 -8.62 6.46 5.34
CA SER A 5 -8.77 7.59 6.27
C SER A 5 -9.70 7.25 7.45
N ARG A 6 -10.79 6.52 7.20
CA ARG A 6 -11.72 6.07 8.26
C ARG A 6 -11.06 5.04 9.17
N VAL A 7 -10.30 4.11 8.61
CA VAL A 7 -9.54 3.13 9.40
C VAL A 7 -8.51 3.84 10.29
N LEU A 8 -7.72 4.78 9.75
CA LEU A 8 -6.80 5.60 10.53
C LEU A 8 -7.50 6.36 11.67
N SER A 9 -8.70 6.90 11.42
CA SER A 9 -9.51 7.56 12.45
C SER A 9 -9.95 6.61 13.56
N ARG A 10 -10.39 5.39 13.20
CA ARG A 10 -10.76 4.34 14.18
C ARG A 10 -9.56 3.91 15.03
N MET A 11 -8.38 3.78 14.39
CA MET A 11 -7.11 3.51 15.07
C MET A 11 -6.62 4.68 15.92
N ARG A 12 -7.31 5.83 15.90
CA ARG A 12 -6.93 7.08 16.59
C ARG A 12 -5.54 7.59 16.17
N LEU A 13 -5.11 7.29 14.95
CA LEU A 13 -3.85 7.78 14.42
C LEU A 13 -4.01 9.24 13.96
N PRO A 14 -3.06 10.12 14.31
CA PRO A 14 -3.18 11.56 14.06
C PRO A 14 -2.91 11.87 12.58
N GLN A 15 -3.95 11.85 11.75
CA GLN A 15 -3.84 12.09 10.31
C GLN A 15 -3.19 13.44 9.97
N GLY A 16 -3.35 14.46 10.83
CA GLY A 16 -2.68 15.74 10.69
C GLY A 16 -1.14 15.67 10.69
N LYS A 17 -0.56 14.59 11.21
CA LYS A 17 0.90 14.36 11.26
C LYS A 17 1.46 13.60 10.05
N ILE A 18 0.63 13.23 9.09
CA ILE A 18 1.09 12.55 7.87
C ILE A 18 2.02 13.50 7.10
N ALA A 19 3.27 13.10 6.95
CA ALA A 19 4.31 13.91 6.32
C ALA A 19 4.28 13.81 4.79
N ALA A 20 3.93 12.64 4.25
CA ALA A 20 3.85 12.37 2.82
C ALA A 20 2.94 11.17 2.54
N VAL A 21 2.50 11.04 1.28
CA VAL A 21 1.81 9.87 0.74
C VAL A 21 2.64 9.31 -0.41
N LEU A 22 2.75 7.98 -0.48
CA LEU A 22 3.45 7.30 -1.58
C LEU A 22 2.44 6.41 -2.31
N LEU A 23 2.34 6.56 -3.63
CA LEU A 23 1.47 5.75 -4.48
C LEU A 23 2.31 4.77 -5.29
N THR A 24 1.92 3.50 -5.29
CA THR A 24 2.61 2.43 -6.03
C THR A 24 2.22 2.43 -7.51
N HIS A 25 0.95 2.61 -7.78
CA HIS A 25 0.34 2.71 -9.11
C HIS A 25 -1.05 3.39 -8.99
N PHE A 26 -1.83 3.47 -10.08
CA PHE A 26 -3.02 4.32 -10.12
C PHE A 26 -4.34 3.55 -10.33
N HIS A 27 -4.42 2.27 -9.96
CA HIS A 27 -5.72 1.62 -9.83
C HIS A 27 -6.58 2.35 -8.77
N SER A 28 -7.89 2.32 -8.95
CA SER A 28 -8.82 3.07 -8.09
C SER A 28 -8.71 2.68 -6.62
N ASP A 29 -8.60 1.40 -6.33
CA ASP A 29 -8.47 0.86 -4.97
C ASP A 29 -7.15 1.26 -4.27
N HIS A 30 -6.16 1.80 -5.00
CA HIS A 30 -4.94 2.38 -4.45
C HIS A 30 -4.98 3.89 -4.28
N ILE A 31 -5.89 4.59 -4.97
CA ILE A 31 -5.97 6.06 -4.94
C ILE A 31 -7.29 6.60 -4.34
N ASP A 32 -8.37 5.83 -4.26
CA ASP A 32 -9.71 6.29 -3.87
C ASP A 32 -9.75 7.00 -2.50
N GLY A 33 -8.92 6.55 -1.55
CA GLY A 33 -8.83 7.16 -0.22
C GLY A 33 -8.06 8.49 -0.17
N LEU A 34 -7.37 8.88 -1.24
CA LEU A 34 -6.46 10.02 -1.23
C LEU A 34 -7.19 11.34 -0.91
N GLY A 35 -8.29 11.62 -1.56
CA GLY A 35 -9.02 12.88 -1.37
C GLY A 35 -9.51 13.07 0.08
N GLU A 36 -10.08 12.03 0.69
CA GLU A 36 -10.50 12.07 2.09
C GLU A 36 -9.29 12.27 3.01
N LEU A 37 -8.19 11.55 2.79
CA LEU A 37 -6.97 11.66 3.57
C LEU A 37 -6.38 13.07 3.54
N LEU A 38 -6.28 13.68 2.35
CA LEU A 38 -5.80 15.05 2.17
C LEU A 38 -6.66 16.05 2.95
N MET A 39 -7.98 15.88 2.89
CA MET A 39 -8.93 16.75 3.61
C MET A 39 -8.78 16.59 5.11
N GLN A 40 -8.69 15.37 5.64
CA GLN A 40 -8.55 15.11 7.07
C GLN A 40 -7.20 15.61 7.59
N ARG A 41 -6.11 15.41 6.82
CA ARG A 41 -4.79 15.92 7.20
C ARG A 41 -4.81 17.44 7.34
N TRP A 42 -5.35 18.16 6.37
CA TRP A 42 -5.44 19.62 6.39
C TRP A 42 -6.34 20.10 7.52
N ALA A 43 -7.55 19.54 7.63
CA ALA A 43 -8.53 19.97 8.63
C ALA A 43 -8.07 19.74 10.09
N ASN A 44 -7.39 18.61 10.35
CA ASN A 44 -6.95 18.27 11.72
C ASN A 44 -5.67 18.99 12.16
N ALA A 45 -4.83 19.43 11.21
CA ALA A 45 -3.54 20.05 11.54
C ALA A 45 -3.52 21.57 11.34
N GLY A 46 -4.48 22.16 10.64
CA GLY A 46 -4.37 23.55 10.17
C GLY A 46 -3.08 23.78 9.38
N SER A 47 -2.66 22.77 8.61
CA SER A 47 -1.37 22.79 7.94
C SER A 47 -1.27 23.95 6.95
N ALA A 48 -0.17 24.70 7.00
CA ALA A 48 0.13 25.78 6.05
C ALA A 48 0.80 25.28 4.76
N SER A 49 1.04 23.98 4.63
CA SER A 49 1.68 23.36 3.46
C SER A 49 0.83 22.20 2.93
N PRO A 50 0.63 22.09 1.61
CA PRO A 50 -0.10 20.99 1.01
C PRO A 50 0.66 19.67 1.22
N THR A 51 -0.07 18.55 1.16
CA THR A 51 0.51 17.21 1.37
C THR A 51 1.42 16.83 0.20
N PRO A 52 2.70 16.51 0.42
CA PRO A 52 3.52 15.90 -0.63
C PRO A 52 2.98 14.50 -0.96
N VAL A 53 2.72 14.24 -2.24
CA VAL A 53 2.37 12.92 -2.75
C VAL A 53 3.47 12.49 -3.73
N HIS A 54 4.13 11.38 -3.41
CA HIS A 54 5.17 10.79 -4.26
C HIS A 54 4.57 9.63 -5.05
N GLY A 55 5.01 9.45 -6.30
CA GLY A 55 4.56 8.35 -7.14
C GLY A 55 5.21 8.36 -8.51
N PRO A 56 5.02 7.30 -9.29
CA PRO A 56 5.62 7.19 -10.62
C PRO A 56 5.05 8.21 -11.60
N THR A 57 5.64 8.29 -12.78
CA THR A 57 5.17 9.12 -13.92
C THR A 57 3.65 8.95 -14.12
N GLY A 58 2.93 10.06 -14.29
CA GLY A 58 1.46 10.09 -14.35
C GLY A 58 0.81 10.62 -13.07
N LEU A 59 1.54 10.68 -11.96
CA LEU A 59 1.04 11.15 -10.67
C LEU A 59 0.40 12.54 -10.72
N SER A 60 0.95 13.47 -11.52
CA SER A 60 0.46 14.86 -11.57
C SER A 60 -1.02 14.93 -11.90
N ALA A 61 -1.48 14.16 -12.89
CA ALA A 61 -2.89 14.13 -13.28
C ALA A 61 -3.81 13.61 -12.14
N VAL A 62 -3.35 12.63 -11.38
CA VAL A 62 -4.09 12.11 -10.22
C VAL A 62 -4.24 13.18 -9.14
N VAL A 63 -3.13 13.84 -8.78
CA VAL A 63 -3.13 14.88 -7.74
C VAL A 63 -3.95 16.10 -8.19
N GLU A 64 -3.83 16.54 -9.43
CA GLU A 64 -4.63 17.64 -10.00
C GLU A 64 -6.12 17.30 -9.97
N GLY A 65 -6.51 16.08 -10.33
CA GLY A 65 -7.90 15.60 -10.28
C GLY A 65 -8.48 15.68 -8.87
N PHE A 66 -7.76 15.20 -7.85
CA PHE A 66 -8.20 15.31 -6.45
C PHE A 66 -8.24 16.75 -5.97
N ASN A 67 -7.25 17.58 -6.28
CA ASN A 67 -7.25 19.00 -5.91
C ASN A 67 -8.45 19.73 -6.53
N LEU A 68 -8.76 19.43 -7.79
CA LEU A 68 -9.92 20.02 -8.47
C LEU A 68 -11.24 19.58 -7.84
N SER A 69 -11.39 18.29 -7.56
CA SER A 69 -12.61 17.71 -6.97
C SER A 69 -12.93 18.26 -5.57
N TYR A 70 -11.91 18.59 -4.79
CA TYR A 70 -12.08 19.09 -3.42
C TYR A 70 -11.99 20.61 -3.29
N ARG A 71 -11.74 21.34 -4.36
CA ARG A 71 -11.54 22.79 -4.37
C ARG A 71 -12.68 23.56 -3.69
N ASP A 72 -13.92 23.26 -4.01
CA ASP A 72 -15.06 23.96 -3.45
C ASP A 72 -15.27 23.63 -1.98
N SER A 73 -15.08 22.38 -1.57
CA SER A 73 -15.12 21.98 -0.16
C SER A 73 -14.06 22.72 0.66
N GLN A 74 -12.86 22.89 0.11
CA GLN A 74 -11.79 23.67 0.75
C GLN A 74 -12.21 25.15 0.91
N ARG A 75 -12.73 25.77 -0.16
CA ARG A 75 -13.21 27.14 -0.15
C ARG A 75 -14.31 27.37 0.89
N TYR A 76 -15.28 26.45 0.98
CA TYR A 76 -16.37 26.54 1.97
C TYR A 76 -15.84 26.50 3.41
N ARG A 77 -14.88 25.64 3.70
CA ARG A 77 -14.29 25.54 5.04
C ARG A 77 -13.49 26.78 5.41
N VAL A 78 -12.71 27.34 4.48
CA VAL A 78 -12.01 28.61 4.69
C VAL A 78 -12.99 29.74 4.94
N ALA A 79 -14.05 29.85 4.14
CA ALA A 79 -15.08 30.89 4.31
C ALA A 79 -15.80 30.79 5.66
N HIS A 80 -16.02 29.58 6.18
CA HIS A 80 -16.74 29.36 7.44
C HIS A 80 -15.83 29.51 8.67
N HIS A 81 -14.61 28.96 8.63
CA HIS A 81 -13.72 28.88 9.80
C HIS A 81 -12.62 29.95 9.82
N GLY A 82 -12.43 30.68 8.72
CA GLY A 82 -11.36 31.65 8.54
C GLY A 82 -10.02 31.04 8.12
N ALA A 83 -9.19 31.87 7.48
CA ALA A 83 -7.88 31.46 6.92
C ALA A 83 -6.85 31.11 8.01
N ASP A 84 -6.98 31.65 9.22
CA ASP A 84 -6.09 31.35 10.33
C ASP A 84 -6.30 29.91 10.86
N THR A 85 -7.57 29.45 10.87
CA THR A 85 -7.94 28.10 11.31
C THR A 85 -7.74 27.07 10.19
N MET A 86 -8.07 27.47 8.97
CA MET A 86 -8.01 26.64 7.77
C MET A 86 -7.15 27.33 6.69
N PRO A 87 -5.80 27.30 6.84
CA PRO A 87 -4.91 28.01 5.91
C PRO A 87 -5.09 27.52 4.45
N PRO A 88 -5.49 28.37 3.49
CA PRO A 88 -5.68 27.97 2.10
C PRO A 88 -4.41 27.40 1.46
N SER A 89 -3.24 27.87 1.89
CA SER A 89 -1.94 27.41 1.41
C SER A 89 -1.64 25.94 1.75
N GLY A 90 -2.30 25.39 2.76
CA GLY A 90 -2.11 24.00 3.19
C GLY A 90 -3.09 23.00 2.57
N ALA A 91 -4.10 23.49 1.85
CA ALA A 91 -5.14 22.65 1.29
C ALA A 91 -4.61 21.77 0.13
N GLY A 92 -5.17 20.54 0.02
CA GLY A 92 -4.86 19.62 -1.06
C GLY A 92 -3.47 19.00 -0.99
N ALA A 93 -2.89 18.73 -2.17
CA ALA A 93 -1.62 18.04 -2.32
C ALA A 93 -0.72 18.69 -3.38
N VAL A 94 0.59 18.43 -3.27
CA VAL A 94 1.59 18.71 -4.29
C VAL A 94 2.17 17.40 -4.81
N ALA A 95 2.13 17.21 -6.13
CA ALA A 95 2.69 16.04 -6.78
C ALA A 95 4.23 16.08 -6.76
N ARG A 96 4.84 14.95 -6.46
CA ARG A 96 6.27 14.68 -6.52
C ARG A 96 6.51 13.45 -7.42
N PRO A 97 6.26 13.59 -8.73
CA PRO A 97 6.44 12.48 -9.66
C PRO A 97 7.92 12.12 -9.83
N PHE A 98 8.18 10.84 -10.06
CA PHE A 98 9.52 10.36 -10.40
C PHE A 98 9.47 9.40 -11.60
N ALA A 99 10.56 9.36 -12.36
CA ALA A 99 10.74 8.37 -13.40
C ALA A 99 10.96 6.99 -12.76
N VAL A 100 10.25 5.98 -13.25
CA VAL A 100 10.41 4.59 -12.78
C VAL A 100 11.84 4.13 -13.10
N PRO A 101 12.59 3.61 -12.11
CA PRO A 101 13.93 3.10 -12.35
C PRO A 101 13.92 1.84 -13.21
N ALA A 102 15.03 1.53 -13.85
CA ALA A 102 15.19 0.28 -14.56
C ALA A 102 15.20 -0.92 -13.60
N VAL A 103 14.97 -2.13 -14.14
CA VAL A 103 15.11 -3.37 -13.36
C VAL A 103 16.53 -3.46 -12.77
N GLY A 104 16.62 -3.75 -11.49
CA GLY A 104 17.88 -3.79 -10.77
C GLY A 104 18.36 -2.45 -10.22
N GLU A 105 17.68 -1.35 -10.54
CA GLU A 105 17.97 -0.01 -10.03
C GLU A 105 16.92 0.44 -9.02
N GLY A 106 17.35 1.20 -8.01
CA GLY A 106 16.49 1.89 -7.06
C GLY A 106 16.56 3.40 -7.26
N ARG A 107 15.48 4.10 -6.93
CA ARG A 107 15.43 5.55 -6.93
C ARG A 107 15.05 6.07 -5.55
N ILE A 108 15.93 6.81 -4.89
CA ILE A 108 15.58 7.51 -3.66
C ILE A 108 14.54 8.59 -4.01
N VAL A 109 13.37 8.50 -3.39
CA VAL A 109 12.22 9.40 -3.61
C VAL A 109 11.97 10.31 -2.41
N LEU A 110 12.47 9.93 -1.24
CA LEU A 110 12.44 10.76 -0.04
C LEU A 110 13.64 10.39 0.85
N GLU A 111 14.31 11.42 1.38
CA GLU A 111 15.35 11.27 2.38
C GLU A 111 15.16 12.36 3.42
N ARG A 112 15.01 11.96 4.69
CA ARG A 112 14.73 12.88 5.78
C ARG A 112 14.96 12.24 7.15
N ASP A 113 15.69 12.94 8.04
CA ASP A 113 15.83 12.60 9.46
C ASP A 113 16.30 11.14 9.72
N GLY A 114 17.15 10.61 8.82
CA GLY A 114 17.64 9.23 8.86
C GLY A 114 16.71 8.20 8.22
N LEU A 115 15.57 8.62 7.66
CA LEU A 115 14.70 7.80 6.84
C LEU A 115 15.11 7.95 5.37
N THR A 116 15.35 6.84 4.68
CA THR A 116 15.52 6.78 3.24
C THR A 116 14.40 5.93 2.64
N ILE A 117 13.70 6.44 1.63
CA ILE A 117 12.69 5.69 0.88
C ILE A 117 13.15 5.54 -0.56
N THR A 118 13.27 4.29 -0.99
CA THR A 118 13.69 3.90 -2.33
C THR A 118 12.54 3.26 -3.08
N ALA A 119 12.18 3.80 -4.24
CA ALA A 119 11.25 3.19 -5.17
C ALA A 119 12.01 2.24 -6.11
N PHE A 120 11.38 1.11 -6.46
CA PHE A 120 11.88 0.16 -7.45
C PHE A 120 10.73 -0.35 -8.31
N VAL A 121 11.03 -0.73 -9.56
CA VAL A 121 10.01 -1.25 -10.49
C VAL A 121 9.55 -2.64 -10.08
N VAL A 122 8.22 -2.89 -10.20
CA VAL A 122 7.61 -4.22 -10.06
C VAL A 122 6.86 -4.58 -11.35
N ASP A 123 6.49 -5.84 -11.52
CA ASP A 123 5.73 -6.31 -12.69
C ASP A 123 4.26 -6.51 -12.35
N HIS A 124 3.46 -5.54 -12.69
CA HIS A 124 2.00 -5.64 -12.61
C HIS A 124 1.36 -5.57 -14.01
N SER A 125 2.07 -6.06 -15.03
CA SER A 125 1.60 -5.99 -16.42
C SER A 125 0.21 -6.60 -16.61
N PRO A 126 -0.72 -5.90 -17.31
CA PRO A 126 -0.48 -4.78 -18.23
C PRO A 126 -0.47 -3.40 -17.57
N VAL A 127 -0.65 -3.30 -16.24
CA VAL A 127 -0.69 -2.04 -15.50
C VAL A 127 0.72 -1.45 -15.41
N ARG A 128 0.91 -0.27 -15.98
CA ARG A 128 2.19 0.45 -15.98
C ARG A 128 1.96 1.95 -15.88
N PRO A 129 2.76 2.67 -15.06
CA PRO A 129 3.84 2.18 -14.21
C PRO A 129 3.33 1.54 -12.91
N ALA A 130 4.13 0.61 -12.34
CA ALA A 130 3.93 0.05 -11.02
C ALA A 130 5.26 -0.08 -10.28
N VAL A 131 5.29 0.30 -8.99
CA VAL A 131 6.50 0.32 -8.15
C VAL A 131 6.22 -0.25 -6.77
N GLY A 132 7.25 -0.85 -6.17
CA GLY A 132 7.34 -1.11 -4.74
C GLY A 132 8.21 -0.04 -4.06
N TYR A 133 8.20 -0.05 -2.73
CA TYR A 133 9.01 0.86 -1.92
C TYR A 133 9.79 0.11 -0.86
N ARG A 134 11.06 0.49 -0.70
CA ARG A 134 11.89 0.10 0.44
C ARG A 134 12.09 1.31 1.36
N PHE A 135 11.92 1.08 2.66
CA PHE A 135 12.12 2.05 3.72
C PHE A 135 13.29 1.58 4.56
N ASP A 136 14.29 2.42 4.74
CA ASP A 136 15.42 2.18 5.63
C ASP A 136 15.46 3.29 6.68
N PHE A 137 15.47 2.92 7.97
CA PHE A 137 15.49 3.87 9.09
C PHE A 137 16.25 3.30 10.29
N ARG A 138 17.37 3.91 10.65
CA ARG A 138 18.15 3.56 11.86
C ARG A 138 18.34 2.06 12.05
N GLY A 139 18.88 1.40 11.06
CA GLY A 139 19.14 -0.04 11.08
C GLY A 139 17.93 -0.93 10.87
N ARG A 140 16.74 -0.37 10.70
CA ARG A 140 15.50 -1.13 10.39
C ARG A 140 15.08 -0.94 8.94
N SER A 141 14.45 -1.98 8.39
CA SER A 141 14.06 -1.97 6.98
C SER A 141 12.70 -2.62 6.72
N VAL A 142 11.93 -2.00 5.83
CA VAL A 142 10.62 -2.50 5.40
C VAL A 142 10.54 -2.42 3.88
N VAL A 143 10.00 -3.47 3.25
CA VAL A 143 9.59 -3.42 1.84
C VAL A 143 8.08 -3.55 1.75
N VAL A 144 7.48 -2.70 0.91
CA VAL A 144 6.07 -2.78 0.51
C VAL A 144 6.04 -3.09 -0.99
N SER A 145 5.44 -4.21 -1.36
CA SER A 145 5.47 -4.72 -2.75
C SER A 145 4.72 -3.81 -3.74
N GLY A 146 3.60 -3.19 -3.32
CA GLY A 146 2.57 -2.79 -4.27
C GLY A 146 1.99 -4.05 -4.96
N ASP A 147 1.13 -3.88 -5.95
CA ASP A 147 0.60 -5.01 -6.71
C ASP A 147 1.63 -5.48 -7.74
N THR A 148 1.84 -6.79 -7.80
CA THR A 148 2.89 -7.37 -8.65
C THR A 148 2.75 -8.87 -8.84
N LYS A 149 3.18 -9.37 -9.97
CA LYS A 149 3.56 -10.78 -10.11
C LYS A 149 4.82 -11.06 -9.31
N LYS A 150 5.06 -12.33 -8.96
CA LYS A 150 6.36 -12.75 -8.45
C LYS A 150 7.47 -12.30 -9.38
N ASN A 151 8.45 -11.54 -8.87
CA ASN A 151 9.57 -11.08 -9.68
C ASN A 151 10.87 -10.97 -8.87
N THR A 152 11.98 -11.18 -9.56
CA THR A 152 13.32 -11.16 -8.96
C THR A 152 13.78 -9.78 -8.53
N ASN A 153 13.24 -8.71 -9.12
CA ASN A 153 13.60 -7.34 -8.72
C ASN A 153 13.08 -7.03 -7.32
N LEU A 154 11.83 -7.40 -7.02
CA LEU A 154 11.27 -7.27 -5.67
C LEU A 154 12.08 -8.11 -4.66
N GLN A 155 12.38 -9.37 -5.00
CA GLN A 155 13.22 -10.24 -4.16
C GLN A 155 14.57 -9.60 -3.85
N ARG A 156 15.22 -8.96 -4.83
CA ARG A 156 16.48 -8.23 -4.64
C ARG A 156 16.34 -7.07 -3.64
N PHE A 157 15.29 -6.25 -3.76
CA PHE A 157 15.06 -5.12 -2.85
C PHE A 157 14.58 -5.58 -1.47
N ALA A 158 13.98 -6.75 -1.35
CA ALA A 158 13.60 -7.38 -0.10
C ALA A 158 14.75 -8.12 0.60
N ALA A 159 15.94 -8.20 0.00
CA ALA A 159 17.06 -8.93 0.59
C ALA A 159 17.40 -8.42 2.00
N GLY A 160 17.27 -9.33 2.99
CA GLY A 160 17.62 -9.11 4.39
C GLY A 160 16.76 -8.05 5.10
N VAL A 161 15.57 -7.70 4.60
CA VAL A 161 14.71 -6.74 5.30
C VAL A 161 14.06 -7.34 6.54
N ASP A 162 13.81 -6.51 7.54
CA ASP A 162 13.09 -6.93 8.75
C ASP A 162 11.65 -7.32 8.46
N LEU A 163 10.97 -6.56 7.60
CA LEU A 163 9.56 -6.74 7.27
C LEU A 163 9.33 -6.64 5.76
N LEU A 164 8.74 -7.66 5.19
CA LEU A 164 8.16 -7.63 3.85
C LEU A 164 6.63 -7.55 3.97
N VAL A 165 6.05 -6.45 3.51
CA VAL A 165 4.61 -6.28 3.34
C VAL A 165 4.28 -6.58 1.89
N HIS A 166 3.67 -7.74 1.63
CA HIS A 166 3.45 -8.25 0.28
C HIS A 166 1.97 -8.46 -0.01
N GLU A 167 1.53 -8.03 -1.20
CA GLU A 167 0.20 -8.37 -1.69
C GLU A 167 0.07 -9.88 -1.92
N ALA A 168 -1.13 -10.43 -1.86
CA ALA A 168 -1.34 -11.80 -2.31
C ALA A 168 -2.75 -12.11 -2.78
N LEU A 169 -2.83 -12.87 -3.88
CA LEU A 169 -4.06 -13.43 -4.43
C LEU A 169 -4.04 -14.94 -4.27
N ASN A 170 -5.05 -15.50 -3.58
CA ASN A 170 -5.19 -16.95 -3.46
C ASN A 170 -6.01 -17.50 -4.64
N PRO A 171 -5.39 -18.28 -5.56
CA PRO A 171 -6.05 -18.75 -6.77
C PRO A 171 -7.17 -19.76 -6.49
N GLN A 172 -7.09 -20.53 -5.41
CA GLN A 172 -8.14 -21.48 -5.02
C GLN A 172 -9.42 -20.74 -4.60
N LEU A 173 -9.29 -19.72 -3.76
CA LEU A 173 -10.43 -18.90 -3.32
C LEU A 173 -11.02 -18.09 -4.47
N VAL A 174 -10.21 -17.55 -5.37
CA VAL A 174 -10.68 -16.87 -6.60
C VAL A 174 -11.39 -17.87 -7.52
N GLY A 175 -10.89 -19.12 -7.63
CA GLY A 175 -11.53 -20.19 -8.37
C GLY A 175 -12.95 -20.52 -7.86
N LEU A 176 -13.16 -20.50 -6.53
CA LEU A 176 -14.48 -20.66 -5.95
C LEU A 176 -15.42 -19.50 -6.31
N LEU A 177 -14.94 -18.27 -6.31
CA LEU A 177 -15.71 -17.11 -6.77
C LEU A 177 -16.05 -17.21 -8.26
N ASN A 178 -15.11 -17.67 -9.10
CA ASN A 178 -15.33 -17.88 -10.52
C ASN A 178 -16.47 -18.89 -10.75
N GLN A 179 -16.42 -20.07 -10.11
CA GLN A 179 -17.48 -21.08 -10.18
C GLN A 179 -18.84 -20.55 -9.71
N GLY A 180 -18.84 -19.73 -8.63
CA GLY A 180 -20.07 -19.06 -8.18
C GLY A 180 -20.64 -18.10 -9.23
N ALA A 181 -19.75 -17.35 -9.90
CA ALA A 181 -20.13 -16.43 -10.98
C ALA A 181 -20.68 -17.17 -12.21
N GLU A 182 -20.10 -18.32 -12.58
CA GLU A 182 -20.61 -19.19 -13.66
C GLU A 182 -22.03 -19.69 -13.36
N ARG A 183 -22.25 -20.25 -12.15
CA ARG A 183 -23.56 -20.73 -11.70
C ARG A 183 -24.61 -19.61 -11.68
N ALA A 184 -24.17 -18.40 -11.31
CA ALA A 184 -25.02 -17.20 -11.30
C ALA A 184 -25.16 -16.54 -12.67
N ARG A 185 -24.58 -17.11 -13.73
CA ARG A 185 -24.59 -16.60 -15.11
C ARG A 185 -24.12 -15.15 -15.22
N ARG A 186 -22.98 -14.83 -14.53
CA ARG A 186 -22.34 -13.50 -14.52
C ARG A 186 -21.06 -13.49 -15.38
N PRO A 187 -21.14 -13.45 -16.71
CA PRO A 187 -19.98 -13.66 -17.59
C PRO A 187 -18.87 -12.63 -17.41
N ARG A 188 -19.22 -11.37 -17.03
CA ARG A 188 -18.21 -10.35 -16.74
C ARG A 188 -17.39 -10.70 -15.50
N LEU A 189 -18.04 -11.22 -14.44
CA LEU A 189 -17.34 -11.59 -13.22
C LEU A 189 -16.48 -12.85 -13.46
N VAL A 190 -16.96 -13.81 -14.24
CA VAL A 190 -16.19 -14.99 -14.68
C VAL A 190 -14.90 -14.54 -15.37
N LYS A 191 -15.01 -13.57 -16.31
CA LYS A 191 -13.82 -13.04 -16.99
C LYS A 191 -12.87 -12.33 -16.03
N ILE A 192 -13.37 -11.45 -15.16
CA ILE A 192 -12.54 -10.69 -14.21
C ILE A 192 -11.79 -11.64 -13.28
N THR A 193 -12.49 -12.62 -12.68
CA THR A 193 -11.87 -13.59 -11.76
C THR A 193 -10.88 -14.52 -12.43
N HIS A 194 -11.00 -14.71 -13.76
CA HIS A 194 -9.99 -15.41 -14.55
C HIS A 194 -8.77 -14.51 -14.82
N ASP A 195 -9.00 -13.26 -15.28
CA ASP A 195 -7.93 -12.36 -15.70
C ASP A 195 -7.02 -11.93 -14.52
N ILE A 196 -7.57 -11.76 -13.30
CA ILE A 196 -6.77 -11.32 -12.15
C ILE A 196 -5.72 -12.33 -11.68
N LEU A 197 -5.80 -13.58 -12.13
CA LEU A 197 -4.85 -14.62 -11.75
C LEU A 197 -3.43 -14.42 -12.33
N ASP A 198 -3.30 -13.61 -13.37
CA ASP A 198 -2.04 -13.51 -14.12
C ASP A 198 -1.26 -12.21 -13.87
N TYR A 199 -1.71 -11.33 -12.94
CA TYR A 199 -0.98 -10.11 -12.59
C TYR A 199 -0.82 -9.83 -11.08
N HIS A 200 -1.08 -10.84 -10.25
CA HIS A 200 -0.82 -10.85 -8.81
C HIS A 200 0.12 -12.00 -8.41
N THR A 201 0.61 -11.94 -7.19
CA THR A 201 1.45 -12.96 -6.57
C THR A 201 0.60 -13.88 -5.69
N THR A 202 0.85 -15.19 -5.72
CA THR A 202 0.18 -16.11 -4.80
C THR A 202 0.81 -16.06 -3.41
N PRO A 203 0.10 -16.49 -2.33
CA PRO A 203 0.68 -16.55 -0.98
C PRO A 203 1.96 -17.40 -0.93
N VAL A 204 1.99 -18.53 -1.63
CA VAL A 204 3.17 -19.42 -1.71
C VAL A 204 4.34 -18.72 -2.40
N GLU A 205 4.09 -18.04 -3.53
CA GLU A 205 5.14 -17.30 -4.25
C GLU A 205 5.72 -16.14 -3.42
N ALA A 206 4.89 -15.44 -2.63
CA ALA A 206 5.38 -14.40 -1.72
C ALA A 206 6.22 -15.01 -0.58
N ALA A 207 5.86 -16.20 -0.10
CA ALA A 207 6.66 -16.96 0.86
C ALA A 207 8.00 -17.43 0.28
N GLU A 208 8.03 -17.83 -0.99
CA GLU A 208 9.28 -18.13 -1.72
C GLU A 208 10.18 -16.90 -1.80
N ILE A 209 9.61 -15.72 -2.12
CA ILE A 209 10.37 -14.46 -2.12
C ILE A 209 10.93 -14.18 -0.71
N ALA A 210 10.12 -14.33 0.34
CA ALA A 210 10.54 -14.09 1.72
C ALA A 210 11.69 -15.02 2.13
N ARG A 211 11.60 -16.31 1.80
CA ARG A 211 12.65 -17.31 2.02
C ARG A 211 13.93 -16.94 1.28
N ASP A 212 13.84 -16.74 -0.01
CA ASP A 212 14.99 -16.56 -0.90
C ASP A 212 15.68 -15.20 -0.67
N ALA A 213 14.93 -14.20 -0.18
CA ALA A 213 15.47 -12.91 0.21
C ALA A 213 15.98 -12.84 1.67
N GLY A 214 15.75 -13.88 2.48
CA GLY A 214 16.13 -13.88 3.90
C GLY A 214 15.42 -12.82 4.74
N VAL A 215 14.11 -12.67 4.53
CA VAL A 215 13.25 -11.68 5.20
C VAL A 215 13.03 -12.07 6.66
N GLY A 216 13.00 -11.09 7.58
CA GLY A 216 12.75 -11.34 8.99
C GLY A 216 11.28 -11.66 9.31
N TYR A 217 10.33 -11.01 8.64
CA TYR A 217 8.88 -11.19 8.83
C TYR A 217 8.11 -10.96 7.52
N LEU A 218 7.15 -11.82 7.19
CA LEU A 218 6.23 -11.66 6.05
C LEU A 218 4.84 -11.25 6.54
N LEU A 219 4.35 -10.09 6.11
CA LEU A 219 2.99 -9.61 6.35
C LEU A 219 2.24 -9.53 5.02
N TYR A 220 1.19 -10.31 4.87
CA TYR A 220 0.32 -10.18 3.70
C TYR A 220 -0.60 -8.97 3.84
N ASN A 221 -0.66 -8.14 2.81
CA ASN A 221 -1.64 -7.07 2.63
C ASN A 221 -2.36 -7.25 1.28
N HIS A 222 -3.28 -6.37 0.92
CA HIS A 222 -4.00 -6.43 -0.36
C HIS A 222 -4.46 -7.86 -0.68
N ILE A 223 -5.25 -8.44 0.24
CA ILE A 223 -5.67 -9.84 0.20
C ILE A 223 -6.78 -10.03 -0.84
N VAL A 224 -6.56 -10.90 -1.81
CA VAL A 224 -7.53 -11.21 -2.88
C VAL A 224 -7.85 -12.72 -2.86
N PRO A 225 -9.14 -13.09 -2.72
CA PRO A 225 -10.28 -12.25 -2.36
C PRO A 225 -10.24 -11.85 -0.88
N PRO A 226 -11.02 -10.83 -0.46
CA PRO A 226 -11.15 -10.51 0.96
C PRO A 226 -11.57 -11.72 1.79
N LEU A 227 -11.00 -11.87 2.99
CA LEU A 227 -11.29 -12.96 3.92
C LEU A 227 -12.26 -12.48 5.01
N PRO A 228 -13.59 -12.66 4.85
CA PRO A 228 -14.57 -12.18 5.81
C PRO A 228 -14.51 -12.91 7.15
N LEU A 229 -13.98 -14.15 7.17
CA LEU A 229 -13.86 -14.98 8.37
C LEU A 229 -12.38 -15.32 8.63
N ARG A 230 -11.97 -15.32 9.91
CA ARG A 230 -10.60 -15.72 10.30
C ARG A 230 -10.27 -17.17 9.91
N SER A 231 -11.25 -18.07 9.94
CA SER A 231 -11.06 -19.45 9.52
C SER A 231 -10.66 -19.62 8.04
N MET A 232 -10.85 -18.60 7.22
CA MET A 232 -10.41 -18.62 5.82
C MET A 232 -8.89 -18.35 5.67
N GLU A 233 -8.23 -17.88 6.73
CA GLU A 233 -6.78 -17.66 6.71
C GLU A 233 -6.00 -18.97 6.54
N GLU A 234 -6.50 -20.09 7.07
CA GLU A 234 -5.89 -21.41 6.89
C GLU A 234 -5.85 -21.80 5.41
N ILE A 235 -6.98 -21.60 4.69
CA ILE A 235 -7.05 -21.88 3.25
C ILE A 235 -6.16 -20.89 2.47
N PHE A 236 -6.12 -19.63 2.90
CA PHE A 236 -5.30 -18.62 2.25
C PHE A 236 -3.80 -18.92 2.41
N LEU A 237 -3.38 -19.45 3.55
CA LEU A 237 -1.98 -19.78 3.88
C LEU A 237 -1.58 -21.22 3.51
N ASP A 238 -2.44 -21.97 2.83
CA ASP A 238 -2.12 -23.35 2.42
C ASP A 238 -0.84 -23.38 1.56
N GLY A 239 0.12 -24.25 1.91
CA GLY A 239 1.43 -24.37 1.29
C GLY A 239 2.46 -23.31 1.68
N VAL A 240 2.08 -22.29 2.46
CA VAL A 240 3.01 -21.20 2.86
C VAL A 240 4.04 -21.72 3.87
N THR A 241 3.60 -22.44 4.90
CA THR A 241 4.49 -22.94 5.97
C THR A 241 5.43 -24.05 5.52
N GLU A 242 5.06 -24.81 4.49
CA GLU A 242 5.91 -25.79 3.83
C GLU A 242 7.01 -25.13 3.00
N THR A 243 6.72 -23.92 2.50
CA THR A 243 7.63 -23.13 1.65
C THR A 243 8.61 -22.33 2.49
N TRP A 244 8.16 -21.75 3.59
CA TRP A 244 8.96 -20.86 4.44
C TRP A 244 8.55 -20.99 5.91
N SER A 245 9.51 -21.30 6.77
CA SER A 245 9.31 -21.51 8.22
C SER A 245 9.45 -20.23 9.05
N GLY A 246 9.69 -19.08 8.41
CA GLY A 246 9.78 -17.80 9.11
C GLY A 246 8.41 -17.26 9.57
N PRO A 247 8.41 -16.21 10.38
CA PRO A 247 7.16 -15.65 10.91
C PRO A 247 6.33 -14.99 9.82
N VAL A 248 5.04 -15.37 9.74
CA VAL A 248 4.10 -14.93 8.73
C VAL A 248 2.74 -14.56 9.35
N ARG A 249 2.09 -13.55 8.78
CA ARG A 249 0.74 -13.16 9.18
C ARG A 249 -0.07 -12.62 8.00
N VAL A 250 -1.38 -12.89 8.01
CA VAL A 250 -2.36 -12.18 7.19
C VAL A 250 -2.69 -10.87 7.88
N GLY A 251 -2.37 -9.73 7.26
CA GLY A 251 -2.66 -8.40 7.77
C GLY A 251 -4.16 -8.09 7.72
N ARG A 252 -4.61 -7.32 8.69
CA ARG A 252 -5.98 -6.80 8.80
C ARG A 252 -5.94 -5.30 9.08
N ASP A 253 -7.07 -4.64 8.86
CA ASP A 253 -7.21 -3.26 9.32
C ASP A 253 -6.93 -3.18 10.83
N GLY A 254 -5.94 -2.39 11.21
CA GLY A 254 -5.49 -2.26 12.58
C GLY A 254 -4.27 -3.10 12.96
N THR A 255 -3.79 -4.01 12.12
CA THR A 255 -2.51 -4.69 12.35
C THR A 255 -1.38 -3.66 12.39
N LEU A 256 -0.66 -3.63 13.50
CA LEU A 256 0.48 -2.75 13.74
C LEU A 256 1.76 -3.57 13.93
N VAL A 257 2.78 -3.26 13.15
CA VAL A 257 4.13 -3.80 13.32
C VAL A 257 5.04 -2.67 13.77
N ARG A 258 5.72 -2.86 14.91
CA ARG A 258 6.75 -1.94 15.41
C ARG A 258 8.11 -2.55 15.20
N LEU A 259 9.01 -1.74 14.67
CA LEU A 259 10.43 -2.07 14.46
C LEU A 259 11.26 -1.04 15.24
N PRO A 260 11.50 -1.25 16.54
CA PRO A 260 12.28 -0.29 17.33
C PRO A 260 13.67 -0.08 16.71
N ALA A 261 14.10 1.18 16.63
CA ALA A 261 15.43 1.53 16.12
C ALA A 261 16.53 0.87 16.99
N ASP A 262 17.68 0.58 16.37
CA ASP A 262 18.83 -0.02 17.03
C ASP A 262 18.52 -1.35 17.76
N SER A 263 17.54 -2.13 17.25
CA SER A 263 17.05 -3.39 17.82
C SER A 263 16.73 -4.37 16.69
N GLU A 264 16.74 -5.67 16.96
CA GLU A 264 16.25 -6.71 16.05
C GLU A 264 14.81 -7.13 16.34
N VAL A 265 14.18 -6.56 17.37
CA VAL A 265 12.83 -6.92 17.81
C VAL A 265 11.79 -6.50 16.77
N ILE A 266 10.83 -7.38 16.50
CA ILE A 266 9.63 -7.13 15.71
C ILE A 266 8.44 -7.34 16.64
N GLU A 267 7.72 -6.27 16.93
CA GLU A 267 6.54 -6.29 17.80
C GLU A 267 5.27 -6.22 16.96
N LEU A 268 4.30 -7.07 17.28
CA LEU A 268 2.99 -7.04 16.63
C LEU A 268 1.92 -6.65 17.65
N ASP A 269 0.98 -5.83 17.18
CA ASP A 269 -0.17 -5.38 17.95
C ASP A 269 -1.40 -5.22 17.03
N GLU A 270 -2.57 -5.13 17.62
CA GLU A 270 -3.82 -4.83 16.91
C GLU A 270 -4.48 -3.60 17.52
N LEU A 271 -4.78 -2.60 16.68
CA LEU A 271 -5.40 -1.35 17.12
C LEU A 271 -6.92 -1.31 16.91
N LEU A 272 -7.52 -2.37 16.30
CA LEU A 272 -8.96 -2.47 16.04
C LEU A 272 -9.51 -3.83 16.45
#